data_cf053982ebc849458cd65033d6ff543b
#
_entry.id   cf053982ebc849458cd65033d6ff543b
#
_cell.length_a   1.000
_cell.length_b   1.000
_cell.length_c   1.000
_cell.angle_alpha   90.00
_cell.angle_beta   90.00
_cell.angle_gamma   90.00
#
_symmetry.space_group_name_H-M   'P 1'
#
loop_
_entity.id
_entity.type
_entity.pdbx_description
1 polymer ?
#
loop_
_entity_poly.entity_id
_entity_poly.type
_entity_poly.pdbx_seq_one_letter_code
_entity_poly.pdbx_strand_id
1 'polypeptide(L)'
;MIDEQHRLVEVQRQLVWWFYADLKLYKDDPTAARRPALRQRFDRIFTRVAGFPELNEVVARLHANKDELLLVLDRPEIPLHTNGSENDIRSYVTKRKISGETRSAAGKQARDTFLSLLKTCSKLAISFWDYLGARLKIPDADRVPWLPDLIRQNVPA
;
A
#
# COMPACT_ATOMS: atom_id res chain seq x y z
N MET A 1 -15.97 -19.20 -28.38
CA MET A 1 -16.30 -19.13 -26.92
C MET A 1 -15.12 -18.65 -26.10
N ILE A 2 -13.95 -19.32 -26.08
CA ILE A 2 -12.74 -18.89 -25.33
C ILE A 2 -12.23 -17.52 -25.81
N ASP A 3 -12.17 -17.28 -27.11
CA ASP A 3 -11.72 -15.99 -27.68
C ASP A 3 -12.65 -14.83 -27.32
N GLU A 4 -13.95 -15.07 -27.21
CA GLU A 4 -14.91 -14.05 -26.81
C GLU A 4 -14.77 -13.69 -25.31
N GLN A 5 -14.57 -14.69 -24.46
CA GLN A 5 -14.29 -14.47 -23.04
C GLN A 5 -13.00 -13.68 -22.83
N HIS A 6 -11.92 -14.04 -23.53
CA HIS A 6 -10.66 -13.29 -23.50
C HIS A 6 -10.86 -11.84 -23.93
N ARG A 7 -11.63 -11.60 -24.98
CA ARG A 7 -11.94 -10.24 -25.44
C ARG A 7 -12.71 -9.42 -24.38
N LEU A 8 -13.68 -10.03 -23.71
CA LEU A 8 -14.45 -9.37 -22.66
C LEU A 8 -13.58 -9.04 -21.45
N VAL A 9 -12.70 -9.95 -21.03
CA VAL A 9 -11.71 -9.69 -19.97
C VAL A 9 -10.78 -8.54 -20.37
N GLU A 10 -10.30 -8.53 -21.61
CA GLU A 10 -9.39 -7.49 -22.09
C GLU A 10 -10.07 -6.11 -22.12
N VAL A 11 -11.32 -6.05 -22.56
CA VAL A 11 -12.11 -4.81 -22.51
C VAL A 11 -12.27 -4.32 -21.07
N GLN A 12 -12.64 -5.21 -20.15
CA GLN A 12 -12.78 -4.86 -18.72
C GLN A 12 -11.45 -4.41 -18.12
N ARG A 13 -10.37 -5.12 -18.43
CA ARG A 13 -9.00 -4.75 -18.03
C ARG A 13 -8.64 -3.35 -18.48
N GLN A 14 -8.93 -3.02 -19.73
CA GLN A 14 -8.64 -1.71 -20.31
C GLN A 14 -9.43 -0.59 -19.62
N LEU A 15 -10.71 -0.82 -19.30
CA LEU A 15 -11.54 0.13 -18.55
C LEU A 15 -10.97 0.40 -17.16
N VAL A 16 -10.51 -0.64 -16.46
CA VAL A 16 -9.86 -0.52 -15.16
C VAL A 16 -8.55 0.29 -15.25
N TRP A 17 -7.72 0.03 -16.26
CA TRP A 17 -6.47 0.77 -16.45
C TRP A 17 -6.70 2.25 -16.76
N TRP A 18 -7.69 2.58 -17.57
CA TRP A 18 -8.05 3.98 -17.81
C TRP A 18 -8.56 4.66 -16.55
N PHE A 19 -9.37 3.96 -15.76
CA PHE A 19 -9.83 4.48 -14.49
C PHE A 19 -8.68 4.69 -13.49
N TYR A 20 -7.74 3.75 -13.45
CA TYR A 20 -6.53 3.90 -12.64
C TYR A 20 -5.67 5.11 -13.05
N ALA A 21 -5.58 5.38 -14.35
CA ALA A 21 -4.90 6.59 -14.85
C ALA A 21 -5.62 7.87 -14.40
N ASP A 22 -6.96 7.89 -14.41
CA ASP A 22 -7.73 9.03 -13.89
C ASP A 22 -7.49 9.24 -12.38
N LEU A 23 -7.39 8.17 -11.59
CA LEU A 23 -7.08 8.27 -10.16
C LEU A 23 -5.67 8.83 -9.92
N LYS A 24 -4.70 8.50 -10.77
CA LYS A 24 -3.36 9.13 -10.72
C LYS A 24 -3.44 10.62 -10.97
N LEU A 25 -4.12 11.03 -12.05
CA LEU A 25 -4.31 12.45 -12.37
C LEU A 25 -5.08 13.19 -11.25
N TYR A 26 -6.03 12.52 -10.60
CA TYR A 26 -6.71 13.08 -9.44
C TYR A 26 -5.76 13.28 -8.25
N LYS A 27 -4.84 12.34 -8.00
CA LYS A 27 -3.85 12.49 -6.91
C LYS A 27 -2.88 13.64 -7.13
N ASP A 28 -2.52 13.92 -8.38
CA ASP A 28 -1.62 15.02 -8.73
C ASP A 28 -2.29 16.39 -8.52
N ASP A 29 -3.63 16.46 -8.71
CA ASP A 29 -4.45 17.66 -8.49
C ASP A 29 -5.81 17.28 -7.88
N PRO A 30 -5.89 17.04 -6.57
CA PRO A 30 -7.09 16.58 -5.89
C PRO A 30 -8.10 17.72 -5.72
N THR A 31 -9.15 17.72 -6.54
CA THR A 31 -10.24 18.69 -6.47
C THR A 31 -11.55 18.03 -6.07
N ALA A 32 -12.28 18.62 -5.13
CA ALA A 32 -13.57 18.10 -4.68
C ALA A 32 -14.59 17.96 -5.82
N ALA A 33 -14.53 18.84 -6.82
CA ALA A 33 -15.42 18.82 -7.97
C ALA A 33 -15.29 17.55 -8.85
N ARG A 34 -14.11 16.92 -8.86
CA ARG A 34 -13.86 15.68 -9.65
C ARG A 34 -14.38 14.42 -8.97
N ARG A 35 -14.56 14.40 -7.64
CA ARG A 35 -14.93 13.19 -6.88
C ARG A 35 -16.24 12.56 -7.35
N PRO A 36 -17.35 13.28 -7.56
CA PRO A 36 -18.62 12.68 -8.01
C PRO A 36 -18.48 12.00 -9.37
N ALA A 37 -17.76 12.63 -10.31
CA ALA A 37 -17.57 12.08 -11.64
C ALA A 37 -16.73 10.78 -11.62
N LEU A 38 -15.69 10.72 -10.78
CA LEU A 38 -14.88 9.52 -10.60
C LEU A 38 -15.69 8.39 -9.93
N ARG A 39 -16.49 8.69 -8.90
CA ARG A 39 -17.39 7.71 -8.28
C ARG A 39 -18.42 7.17 -9.28
N GLN A 40 -19.02 8.03 -10.10
CA GLN A 40 -19.95 7.61 -11.14
C GLN A 40 -19.28 6.79 -12.25
N ARG A 41 -18.03 7.14 -12.62
CA ARG A 41 -17.26 6.35 -13.59
C ARG A 41 -16.91 4.97 -13.06
N PHE A 42 -16.55 4.87 -11.78
CA PHE A 42 -16.36 3.59 -11.10
C PHE A 42 -17.62 2.73 -11.21
N ASP A 43 -18.79 3.27 -10.86
CA ASP A 43 -20.06 2.54 -10.95
C ASP A 43 -20.28 2.00 -12.36
N ARG A 44 -20.12 2.84 -13.39
CA ARG A 44 -20.32 2.41 -14.80
C ARG A 44 -19.38 1.28 -15.21
N ILE A 45 -18.17 1.23 -14.68
CA ILE A 45 -17.19 0.18 -15.01
C ILE A 45 -17.54 -1.11 -14.26
N PHE A 46 -17.88 -1.01 -12.97
CA PHE A 46 -18.01 -2.16 -12.08
C PHE A 46 -19.45 -2.64 -11.85
N THR A 47 -20.46 -2.01 -12.45
CA THR A 47 -21.82 -2.55 -12.59
C THR A 47 -22.09 -3.13 -13.95
N ARG A 48 -21.13 -3.06 -14.87
CA ARG A 48 -21.29 -3.61 -16.23
C ARG A 48 -21.36 -5.13 -16.17
N VAL A 49 -22.42 -5.68 -16.73
CA VAL A 49 -22.56 -7.13 -16.91
C VAL A 49 -21.68 -7.59 -18.05
N ALA A 50 -20.71 -8.43 -17.78
CA ALA A 50 -19.91 -9.12 -18.78
C ALA A 50 -20.66 -10.39 -19.22
N GLY A 51 -20.27 -10.94 -20.37
CA GLY A 51 -20.98 -12.07 -20.98
C GLY A 51 -20.80 -13.42 -20.29
N PHE A 52 -20.11 -13.51 -19.12
CA PHE A 52 -19.91 -14.77 -18.40
C PHE A 52 -19.80 -14.59 -16.87
N PRO A 53 -20.25 -15.59 -16.10
CA PRO A 53 -20.48 -15.49 -14.66
C PRO A 53 -19.23 -15.14 -13.86
N GLU A 54 -18.08 -15.73 -14.15
CA GLU A 54 -16.85 -15.58 -13.38
C GLU A 54 -16.34 -14.12 -13.39
N LEU A 55 -16.42 -13.46 -14.55
CA LEU A 55 -16.05 -12.05 -14.64
C LEU A 55 -17.07 -11.17 -13.90
N ASN A 56 -18.36 -11.49 -14.01
CA ASN A 56 -19.40 -10.76 -13.30
C ASN A 56 -19.23 -10.83 -11.78
N GLU A 57 -18.86 -12.00 -11.26
CA GLU A 57 -18.58 -12.18 -9.83
C GLU A 57 -17.40 -11.31 -9.36
N VAL A 58 -16.30 -11.31 -10.12
CA VAL A 58 -15.13 -10.47 -9.82
C VAL A 58 -15.51 -8.99 -9.83
N VAL A 59 -16.21 -8.54 -10.87
CA VAL A 59 -16.65 -7.15 -11.02
C VAL A 59 -17.60 -6.74 -9.89
N ALA A 60 -18.57 -7.59 -9.53
CA ALA A 60 -19.50 -7.34 -8.43
C ALA A 60 -18.79 -7.25 -7.07
N ARG A 61 -17.79 -8.11 -6.82
CA ARG A 61 -16.98 -8.07 -5.60
C ARG A 61 -16.14 -6.78 -5.52
N LEU A 62 -15.57 -6.32 -6.61
CA LEU A 62 -14.87 -5.03 -6.65
C LEU A 62 -15.83 -3.86 -6.41
N HIS A 63 -17.05 -3.91 -6.98
CA HIS A 63 -18.07 -2.91 -6.73
C HIS A 63 -18.54 -2.87 -5.27
N ALA A 64 -18.68 -4.03 -4.64
CA ALA A 64 -19.05 -4.14 -3.22
C ALA A 64 -18.03 -3.49 -2.28
N ASN A 65 -16.73 -3.45 -2.67
CA ASN A 65 -15.66 -2.79 -1.91
C ASN A 65 -15.36 -1.37 -2.44
N LYS A 66 -16.36 -0.69 -2.99
CA LYS A 66 -16.22 0.63 -3.63
C LYS A 66 -15.62 1.68 -2.70
N ASP A 67 -16.10 1.74 -1.46
CA ASP A 67 -15.68 2.79 -0.52
C ASP A 67 -14.22 2.64 -0.12
N GLU A 68 -13.74 1.42 0.08
CA GLU A 68 -12.33 1.14 0.35
C GLU A 68 -11.45 1.42 -0.88
N LEU A 69 -11.89 1.00 -2.07
CA LEU A 69 -11.15 1.21 -3.31
C LEU A 69 -11.07 2.69 -3.71
N LEU A 70 -12.08 3.49 -3.36
CA LEU A 70 -12.15 4.91 -3.65
C LEU A 70 -11.75 5.80 -2.47
N LEU A 71 -11.23 5.24 -1.38
CA LEU A 71 -10.77 6.00 -0.22
C LEU A 71 -9.75 7.09 -0.60
N VAL A 72 -8.96 6.87 -1.65
CA VAL A 72 -8.03 7.86 -2.21
C VAL A 72 -8.69 9.16 -2.66
N LEU A 73 -10.00 9.13 -2.98
CA LEU A 73 -10.74 10.35 -3.35
C LEU A 73 -10.96 11.28 -2.16
N ASP A 74 -11.08 10.72 -0.97
CA ASP A 74 -11.27 11.47 0.27
C ASP A 74 -9.93 11.70 0.98
N ARG A 75 -8.96 10.80 0.77
CA ARG A 75 -7.62 10.83 1.35
C ARG A 75 -6.54 10.66 0.25
N PRO A 76 -6.23 11.72 -0.51
CA PRO A 76 -5.30 11.66 -1.63
C PRO A 76 -3.86 11.24 -1.25
N GLU A 77 -3.48 11.35 0.03
CA GLU A 77 -2.19 10.90 0.54
C GLU A 77 -2.03 9.37 0.50
N ILE A 78 -3.13 8.61 0.46
CA ILE A 78 -3.07 7.14 0.39
C ILE A 78 -2.51 6.71 -0.97
N PRO A 79 -1.50 5.82 -1.01
CA PRO A 79 -0.98 5.31 -2.26
C PRO A 79 -2.02 4.44 -2.98
N LEU A 80 -2.05 4.52 -4.31
CA LEU A 80 -2.92 3.68 -5.16
C LEU A 80 -2.46 2.21 -5.27
N HIS A 81 -1.34 1.86 -4.64
CA HIS A 81 -0.77 0.51 -4.66
C HIS A 81 -0.06 0.22 -3.34
N THR A 82 0.09 -1.05 -3.02
CA THR A 82 0.68 -1.55 -1.77
C THR A 82 2.14 -1.97 -1.91
N ASN A 83 2.84 -1.56 -2.98
CA ASN A 83 4.21 -1.98 -3.27
C ASN A 83 5.18 -1.79 -2.09
N GLY A 84 5.04 -0.69 -1.34
CA GLY A 84 5.83 -0.45 -0.15
C GLY A 84 5.64 -1.52 0.92
N SER A 85 4.38 -1.85 1.22
CA SER A 85 4.01 -2.88 2.20
C SER A 85 4.40 -4.28 1.71
N GLU A 86 4.19 -4.58 0.42
CA GLU A 86 4.61 -5.85 -0.19
C GLU A 86 6.13 -6.06 -0.11
N ASN A 87 6.92 -5.02 -0.40
CA ASN A 87 8.37 -5.07 -0.29
C ASN A 87 8.84 -5.25 1.16
N ASP A 88 8.14 -4.65 2.12
CA ASP A 88 8.44 -4.84 3.54
C ASP A 88 8.14 -6.29 3.96
N ILE A 89 7.00 -6.85 3.58
CA ILE A 89 6.64 -8.25 3.82
C ILE A 89 7.62 -9.20 3.13
N ARG A 90 7.96 -8.95 1.87
CA ARG A 90 8.92 -9.77 1.12
C ARG A 90 10.30 -9.80 1.79
N SER A 91 10.78 -8.65 2.25
CA SER A 91 12.04 -8.55 3.01
C SER A 91 12.00 -9.38 4.29
N TYR A 92 10.89 -9.35 5.01
CA TYR A 92 10.66 -10.15 6.21
C TYR A 92 10.67 -11.66 5.91
N VAL A 93 9.94 -12.08 4.88
CA VAL A 93 9.88 -13.50 4.45
C VAL A 93 11.26 -13.99 4.01
N THR A 94 12.00 -13.17 3.25
CA THR A 94 13.37 -13.51 2.80
C THR A 94 14.30 -13.71 3.99
N LYS A 95 14.31 -12.79 4.96
CA LYS A 95 15.12 -12.94 6.18
C LYS A 95 14.76 -14.19 6.96
N ARG A 96 13.47 -14.51 7.10
CA ARG A 96 13.01 -15.74 7.76
C ARG A 96 13.53 -17.01 7.07
N LYS A 97 13.55 -17.01 5.72
CA LYS A 97 14.04 -18.15 4.95
C LYS A 97 15.56 -18.34 5.08
N ILE A 98 16.33 -17.25 5.17
CA ILE A 98 17.80 -17.29 5.25
C ILE A 98 18.27 -17.62 6.67
N SER A 99 17.69 -16.98 7.69
CA SER A 99 18.14 -17.09 9.08
C SER A 99 17.47 -18.21 9.88
N GLY A 100 16.61 -19.00 9.25
CA GLY A 100 15.84 -20.04 9.91
C GLY A 100 14.72 -19.50 10.82
N GLU A 101 14.04 -20.40 11.53
CA GLU A 101 12.97 -20.02 12.45
C GLU A 101 13.51 -19.61 13.82
N THR A 102 12.99 -18.52 14.35
CA THR A 102 13.21 -18.13 15.74
C THR A 102 12.32 -19.00 16.64
N ARG A 103 12.92 -19.84 17.49
CA ARG A 103 12.22 -20.87 18.27
C ARG A 103 11.47 -20.32 19.49
N SER A 104 11.94 -19.20 20.08
CA SER A 104 11.31 -18.60 21.27
C SER A 104 10.38 -17.44 20.92
N ALA A 105 9.35 -17.22 21.74
CA ALA A 105 8.45 -16.08 21.62
C ALA A 105 9.20 -14.75 21.77
N ALA A 106 10.12 -14.65 22.73
CA ALA A 106 10.96 -13.47 22.94
C ALA A 106 11.86 -13.17 21.73
N GLY A 107 12.45 -14.21 21.13
CA GLY A 107 13.25 -14.06 19.93
C GLY A 107 12.42 -13.59 18.71
N LYS A 108 11.18 -14.09 18.56
CA LYS A 108 10.25 -13.61 17.51
C LYS A 108 9.94 -12.13 17.72
N GLN A 109 9.57 -11.74 18.93
CA GLN A 109 9.26 -10.36 19.26
C GLN A 109 10.47 -9.43 19.05
N ALA A 110 11.66 -9.83 19.49
CA ALA A 110 12.88 -9.06 19.28
C ALA A 110 13.15 -8.85 17.77
N ARG A 111 13.12 -9.93 16.99
CA ARG A 111 13.31 -9.87 15.54
C ARG A 111 12.31 -8.91 14.89
N ASP A 112 11.04 -9.04 15.22
CA ASP A 112 9.98 -8.25 14.61
C ASP A 112 10.13 -6.77 14.99
N THR A 113 10.50 -6.47 16.24
CA THR A 113 10.80 -5.12 16.72
C THR A 113 11.99 -4.52 15.96
N PHE A 114 13.12 -5.23 15.88
CA PHE A 114 14.30 -4.71 15.19
C PHE A 114 14.08 -4.52 13.69
N LEU A 115 13.35 -5.41 13.03
CA LEU A 115 13.00 -5.24 11.62
C LEU A 115 12.07 -4.05 11.39
N SER A 116 11.11 -3.83 12.26
CA SER A 116 10.22 -2.67 12.22
C SER A 116 11.00 -1.37 12.39
N LEU A 117 11.88 -1.30 13.38
CA LEU A 117 12.74 -0.14 13.61
C LEU A 117 13.64 0.15 12.41
N LEU A 118 14.31 -0.88 11.87
CA LEU A 118 15.17 -0.77 10.69
C LEU A 118 14.42 -0.19 9.49
N LYS A 119 13.21 -0.70 9.21
CA LYS A 119 12.38 -0.23 8.10
C LYS A 119 11.88 1.20 8.33
N THR A 120 11.50 1.54 9.54
CA THR A 120 11.06 2.90 9.89
C THR A 120 12.22 3.89 9.73
N CYS A 121 13.40 3.59 10.23
CA CYS A 121 14.59 4.41 10.03
C CYS A 121 14.89 4.60 8.55
N SER A 122 14.84 3.52 7.76
CA SER A 122 15.07 3.58 6.30
C SER A 122 14.06 4.49 5.59
N LYS A 123 12.77 4.44 5.95
CA LYS A 123 11.72 5.30 5.39
C LYS A 123 11.90 6.79 5.75
N LEU A 124 12.50 7.06 6.89
CA LEU A 124 12.81 8.41 7.36
C LEU A 124 14.20 8.90 6.94
N ALA A 125 14.93 8.14 6.12
CA ALA A 125 16.31 8.39 5.72
C ALA A 125 17.29 8.56 6.90
N ILE A 126 17.05 7.81 7.98
CA ILE A 126 17.88 7.81 9.19
C ILE A 126 18.71 6.54 9.24
N SER A 127 19.97 6.65 9.66
CA SER A 127 20.78 5.48 9.93
C SER A 127 20.22 4.69 11.10
N PHE A 128 19.93 3.42 10.90
CA PHE A 128 19.45 2.54 11.95
C PHE A 128 20.49 2.37 13.07
N TRP A 129 21.78 2.36 12.72
CA TRP A 129 22.85 2.22 13.69
C TRP A 129 23.00 3.46 14.58
N ASP A 130 22.87 4.66 14.01
CA ASP A 130 22.92 5.91 14.77
C ASP A 130 21.70 6.02 15.70
N TYR A 131 20.53 5.66 15.19
CA TYR A 131 19.33 5.57 16.03
C TYR A 131 19.50 4.60 17.19
N LEU A 132 20.03 3.41 16.92
CA LEU A 132 20.25 2.38 17.95
C LEU A 132 21.32 2.83 18.93
N GLY A 133 22.43 3.41 18.47
CA GLY A 133 23.49 3.98 19.29
C GLY A 133 22.95 5.03 20.26
N ALA A 134 22.10 5.96 19.76
CA ALA A 134 21.45 6.96 20.59
C ALA A 134 20.54 6.35 21.65
N ARG A 135 19.83 5.26 21.35
CA ARG A 135 18.95 4.56 22.31
C ARG A 135 19.72 3.78 23.36
N LEU A 136 20.84 3.17 22.97
CA LEU A 136 21.71 2.40 23.87
C LEU A 136 22.72 3.29 24.62
N LYS A 137 22.69 4.61 24.37
CA LYS A 137 23.61 5.59 25.00
C LYS A 137 25.08 5.23 24.77
N ILE A 138 25.41 4.81 23.55
CA ILE A 138 26.78 4.54 23.15
C ILE A 138 27.55 5.87 23.18
N PRO A 139 28.76 5.93 23.78
CA PRO A 139 29.59 7.13 23.73
C PRO A 139 29.80 7.58 22.27
N ASP A 140 29.79 8.86 22.03
CA ASP A 140 29.99 9.51 20.73
C ASP A 140 28.94 9.16 19.64
N ALA A 141 27.83 8.48 20.00
CA ALA A 141 26.73 8.27 19.08
C ALA A 141 25.95 9.57 18.84
N ASP A 142 25.55 9.77 17.57
CA ASP A 142 24.71 10.91 17.18
C ASP A 142 23.42 10.97 17.99
N ARG A 143 22.97 12.19 18.34
CA ARG A 143 21.71 12.41 19.02
C ARG A 143 20.55 12.34 18.03
N VAL A 144 20.07 11.14 17.79
CA VAL A 144 18.86 10.94 16.94
C VAL A 144 17.62 11.04 17.81
N PRO A 145 16.63 11.88 17.47
CA PRO A 145 15.36 11.98 18.20
C PRO A 145 14.60 10.65 18.20
N TRP A 146 13.57 10.55 19.04
CA TRP A 146 12.69 9.37 19.06
C TRP A 146 11.92 9.23 17.74
N LEU A 147 11.82 8.00 17.22
CA LEU A 147 11.04 7.74 16.00
C LEU A 147 9.59 8.25 16.05
N PRO A 148 8.84 8.11 17.16
CA PRO A 148 7.50 8.69 17.23
C PRO A 148 7.44 10.19 16.99
N ASP A 149 8.44 10.94 17.46
CA ASP A 149 8.49 12.40 17.25
C ASP A 149 8.86 12.74 15.80
N LEU A 150 9.81 12.01 15.24
CA LEU A 150 10.18 12.15 13.83
C LEU A 150 9.03 11.78 12.89
N ILE A 151 8.25 10.75 13.23
CA ILE A 151 7.07 10.37 12.46
C ILE A 151 6.03 11.49 12.50
N ARG A 152 5.72 12.04 13.69
CA ARG A 152 4.76 13.15 13.82
C ARG A 152 5.17 14.38 13.02
N GLN A 153 6.48 14.68 12.95
CA GLN A 153 6.99 15.81 12.17
C GLN A 153 6.90 15.60 10.65
N ASN A 154 6.89 14.35 10.20
CA ASN A 154 6.87 13.99 8.77
C ASN A 154 5.48 13.55 8.26
N VAL A 155 4.46 13.45 9.13
CA VAL A 155 3.08 13.19 8.69
C VAL A 155 2.45 14.53 8.31
N PRO A 156 1.99 14.71 7.07
CA PRO A 156 1.21 15.91 6.70
C PRO A 156 -0.04 16.02 7.57
N ALA A 157 -0.34 17.22 8.00
CA ALA A 157 -1.56 17.52 8.76
C ALA A 157 -2.83 17.27 7.96
#